data_f66ae2c6ebdebb2383b88d043793893a
#
_entry.id   f66ae2c6ebdebb2383b88d043793893a
#
_cell.length_a   1.000
_cell.length_b   1.000
_cell.length_c   1.000
_cell.angle_alpha   90.00
_cell.angle_beta   90.00
_cell.angle_gamma   90.00
#
_symmetry.space_group_name_H-M   'P 1'
#
loop_
_entity.id
_entity.type
_entity.pdbx_description
1 polymer ?
#
loop_
_entity_poly.entity_id
_entity_poly.type
_entity_poly.pdbx_seq_one_letter_code
_entity_poly.pdbx_strand_id
1 'polypeptide(L)'
;MELNKIYNEDCHNGIKRITDTSIDCILTDPPYLYLKNQKLDRPFDEKTLFLEFKRVLKPTGFVVLFGRGTSFYRWNTILADLGFAFKEEIIWDKGHCTSPLMRMSRVHETISMHGMPKATINKCKVPYLEMKKNDIHGIIQDIKRLRSVFTQSKSMEAVYNFLENNCRDTSDRWEANNISISSDITKEDRCVSVMRGLEHGMNEKSIIRT
;
A
#
# COMPACT_ATOMS: atom_id res chain seq x y z
N MET A 1 17.00 -19.51 -12.90
CA MET A 1 16.65 -20.08 -11.57
C MET A 1 15.35 -20.88 -11.69
N GLU A 2 15.19 -21.95 -10.90
CA GLU A 2 13.92 -22.69 -10.81
C GLU A 2 12.87 -21.84 -10.08
N LEU A 3 11.63 -21.91 -10.54
CA LEU A 3 10.51 -21.22 -9.92
C LEU A 3 10.05 -21.96 -8.65
N ASN A 4 9.43 -21.22 -7.73
CA ASN A 4 8.87 -21.76 -6.48
C ASN A 4 9.89 -22.51 -5.59
N LYS A 5 11.14 -22.07 -5.62
CA LYS A 5 12.23 -22.66 -4.84
C LYS A 5 12.86 -21.64 -3.90
N ILE A 6 13.16 -22.04 -2.67
CA ILE A 6 13.90 -21.25 -1.70
C ILE A 6 15.39 -21.51 -1.92
N TYR A 7 16.16 -20.45 -2.06
CA TYR A 7 17.62 -20.48 -2.21
C TYR A 7 18.26 -19.90 -0.95
N ASN A 8 18.98 -20.74 -0.21
CA ASN A 8 19.74 -20.31 0.97
C ASN A 8 21.14 -19.88 0.56
N GLU A 9 21.29 -18.66 0.09
CA GLU A 9 22.54 -18.09 -0.41
C GLU A 9 22.56 -16.57 -0.25
N ASP A 10 23.72 -15.96 -0.47
CA ASP A 10 23.84 -14.50 -0.52
C ASP A 10 23.04 -13.92 -1.69
N CYS A 11 22.16 -12.96 -1.41
CA CYS A 11 21.28 -12.38 -2.42
C CYS A 11 22.03 -11.64 -3.54
N HIS A 12 23.23 -11.06 -3.26
CA HIS A 12 24.07 -10.45 -4.30
C HIS A 12 24.57 -11.47 -5.34
N ASN A 13 24.73 -12.74 -4.95
CA ASN A 13 25.10 -13.80 -5.86
C ASN A 13 23.89 -14.42 -6.56
N GLY A 14 22.81 -14.62 -5.80
CA GLY A 14 21.57 -15.18 -6.30
C GLY A 14 20.94 -14.34 -7.39
N ILE A 15 20.82 -13.03 -7.19
CA ILE A 15 20.17 -12.11 -8.10
C ILE A 15 20.84 -12.05 -9.49
N LYS A 16 22.15 -12.25 -9.56
CA LYS A 16 22.90 -12.26 -10.84
C LYS A 16 22.45 -13.36 -11.81
N ARG A 17 21.84 -14.43 -11.27
CA ARG A 17 21.32 -15.55 -12.09
C ARG A 17 19.90 -15.31 -12.61
N ILE A 18 19.26 -14.23 -12.16
CA ILE A 18 17.93 -13.86 -12.63
C ILE A 18 18.07 -13.12 -13.96
N THR A 19 17.24 -13.51 -14.92
CA THR A 19 17.18 -12.88 -16.24
C THR A 19 16.72 -11.42 -16.13
N ASP A 20 17.28 -10.56 -16.97
CA ASP A 20 16.89 -9.16 -17.06
C ASP A 20 15.39 -9.04 -17.36
N THR A 21 14.74 -8.02 -16.79
CA THR A 21 13.33 -7.66 -17.07
C THR A 21 12.35 -8.83 -16.94
N SER A 22 12.58 -9.75 -15.98
CA SER A 22 11.77 -10.96 -15.80
C SER A 22 10.91 -10.94 -14.55
N ILE A 23 11.18 -10.07 -13.59
CA ILE A 23 10.53 -10.03 -12.27
C ILE A 23 9.45 -8.94 -12.23
N ASP A 24 8.29 -9.28 -11.70
CA ASP A 24 7.18 -8.34 -11.53
C ASP A 24 7.27 -7.56 -10.22
N CYS A 25 7.73 -8.20 -9.14
CA CYS A 25 7.82 -7.58 -7.83
C CYS A 25 8.99 -8.16 -7.03
N ILE A 26 9.73 -7.27 -6.36
CA ILE A 26 10.72 -7.61 -5.35
C ILE A 26 10.16 -7.15 -4.02
N LEU A 27 9.91 -8.10 -3.10
CA LEU A 27 9.52 -7.84 -1.72
C LEU A 27 10.70 -8.20 -0.83
N THR A 28 11.19 -7.24 -0.05
CA THR A 28 12.41 -7.45 0.75
C THR A 28 12.38 -6.72 2.09
N ASP A 29 12.95 -7.38 3.09
CA ASP A 29 13.17 -6.85 4.45
C ASP A 29 14.68 -6.94 4.75
N PRO A 30 15.48 -5.97 4.28
CA PRO A 30 16.93 -6.01 4.45
C PRO A 30 17.37 -5.63 5.86
N PRO A 31 18.62 -5.93 6.26
CA PRO A 31 19.17 -5.55 7.56
C PRO A 31 19.12 -4.03 7.79
N TYR A 32 18.48 -3.58 8.89
CA TYR A 32 18.30 -2.13 9.17
C TYR A 32 19.56 -1.46 9.77
N LEU A 33 20.59 -2.22 10.10
CA LEU A 33 21.89 -1.76 10.61
C LEU A 33 21.82 -1.04 11.97
N TYR A 34 20.89 -1.43 12.82
CA TYR A 34 20.76 -0.84 14.17
C TYR A 34 20.90 -1.85 15.32
N LEU A 35 20.87 -3.15 15.02
CA LEU A 35 21.01 -4.20 16.03
C LEU A 35 22.49 -4.56 16.21
N LYS A 36 23.11 -3.99 17.23
CA LYS A 36 24.45 -4.37 17.65
C LYS A 36 24.43 -5.86 18.08
N ASN A 37 25.37 -6.66 17.62
CA ASN A 37 25.53 -8.08 17.96
C ASN A 37 24.56 -9.06 17.27
N GLN A 38 23.85 -8.67 16.26
CA GLN A 38 23.06 -9.58 15.42
C GLN A 38 23.81 -9.92 14.14
N LYS A 39 24.10 -11.21 13.91
CA LYS A 39 24.86 -11.66 12.73
C LYS A 39 24.16 -11.31 11.40
N LEU A 40 22.84 -11.21 11.40
CA LEU A 40 22.04 -10.89 10.21
C LEU A 40 21.93 -9.38 9.97
N ASP A 41 22.14 -8.53 10.99
CA ASP A 41 22.05 -7.07 10.86
C ASP A 41 23.42 -6.48 10.51
N ARG A 42 23.94 -6.83 9.33
CA ARG A 42 25.25 -6.45 8.82
C ARG A 42 25.16 -5.55 7.58
N PRO A 43 26.15 -4.67 7.36
CA PRO A 43 26.22 -3.86 6.15
C PRO A 43 26.27 -4.73 4.88
N PHE A 44 25.67 -4.23 3.83
CA PHE A 44 25.71 -4.80 2.48
C PHE A 44 25.89 -3.68 1.45
N ASP A 45 26.26 -4.02 0.23
CA ASP A 45 26.38 -3.04 -0.86
C ASP A 45 25.00 -2.71 -1.42
N GLU A 46 24.36 -1.71 -0.81
CA GLU A 46 23.00 -1.26 -1.10
C GLU A 46 22.83 -0.82 -2.56
N LYS A 47 23.79 -0.02 -3.04
CA LYS A 47 23.73 0.55 -4.39
C LYS A 47 23.83 -0.53 -5.46
N THR A 48 24.76 -1.45 -5.32
CA THR A 48 24.91 -2.56 -6.26
C THR A 48 23.70 -3.47 -6.24
N LEU A 49 23.12 -3.76 -5.05
CA LEU A 49 21.91 -4.57 -4.96
C LEU A 49 20.72 -3.90 -5.64
N PHE A 50 20.53 -2.61 -5.43
CA PHE A 50 19.40 -1.88 -6.02
C PHE A 50 19.57 -1.62 -7.53
N LEU A 51 20.79 -1.57 -8.03
CA LEU A 51 21.07 -1.63 -9.48
C LEU A 51 20.63 -2.97 -10.08
N GLU A 52 20.91 -4.08 -9.40
CA GLU A 52 20.44 -5.40 -9.81
C GLU A 52 18.90 -5.50 -9.76
N PHE A 53 18.24 -4.89 -8.76
CA PHE A 53 16.77 -4.79 -8.74
C PHE A 53 16.26 -4.12 -10.00
N LYS A 54 16.88 -3.00 -10.40
CA LYS A 54 16.51 -2.30 -11.62
C LYS A 54 16.72 -3.16 -12.89
N ARG A 55 17.78 -3.97 -12.94
CA ARG A 55 18.08 -4.86 -14.07
C ARG A 55 17.03 -5.96 -14.21
N VAL A 56 16.66 -6.62 -13.12
CA VAL A 56 15.78 -7.79 -13.16
C VAL A 56 14.30 -7.44 -13.26
N LEU A 57 13.89 -6.25 -12.83
CA LEU A 57 12.50 -5.82 -12.84
C LEU A 57 12.01 -5.50 -14.24
N LYS A 58 10.79 -5.92 -14.53
CA LYS A 58 10.04 -5.49 -15.73
C LYS A 58 9.78 -3.98 -15.69
N PRO A 59 9.52 -3.33 -16.83
CA PRO A 59 9.18 -1.89 -16.88
C PRO A 59 7.95 -1.49 -16.04
N THR A 60 7.11 -2.45 -15.69
CA THR A 60 5.93 -2.32 -14.84
C THR A 60 6.14 -2.87 -13.42
N GLY A 61 7.37 -3.28 -13.10
CA GLY A 61 7.69 -3.97 -11.84
C GLY A 61 7.82 -3.02 -10.65
N PHE A 62 7.80 -3.62 -9.45
CA PHE A 62 7.84 -2.92 -8.18
C PHE A 62 8.95 -3.43 -7.26
N VAL A 63 9.46 -2.52 -6.44
CA VAL A 63 10.20 -2.84 -5.21
C VAL A 63 9.31 -2.47 -4.03
N VAL A 64 9.07 -3.43 -3.15
CA VAL A 64 8.36 -3.26 -1.88
C VAL A 64 9.38 -3.51 -0.77
N LEU A 65 9.74 -2.47 -0.06
CA LEU A 65 10.88 -2.44 0.84
C LEU A 65 10.41 -2.17 2.26
N PHE A 66 10.58 -3.15 3.14
CA PHE A 66 10.47 -2.92 4.57
C PHE A 66 11.68 -2.12 5.05
N GLY A 67 11.46 -1.23 5.99
CA GLY A 67 12.56 -0.45 6.48
C GLY A 67 12.25 0.43 7.66
N ARG A 68 13.33 0.98 8.23
CA ARG A 68 13.24 1.80 9.40
C ARG A 68 14.46 2.68 9.60
N GLY A 69 14.19 3.85 10.21
CA GLY A 69 15.24 4.77 10.64
C GLY A 69 16.10 5.25 9.49
N THR A 70 17.37 5.56 9.79
CA THR A 70 18.31 6.18 8.85
C THR A 70 18.56 5.33 7.59
N SER A 71 18.61 4.00 7.74
CA SER A 71 18.80 3.10 6.60
C SER A 71 17.64 3.20 5.63
N PHE A 72 16.39 3.24 6.13
CA PHE A 72 15.21 3.35 5.30
C PHE A 72 15.19 4.63 4.47
N TYR A 73 15.50 5.79 5.07
CA TYR A 73 15.60 7.05 4.34
C TYR A 73 16.68 6.99 3.26
N ARG A 74 17.85 6.45 3.59
CA ARG A 74 18.95 6.30 2.63
C ARG A 74 18.57 5.40 1.45
N TRP A 75 17.93 4.26 1.71
CA TRP A 75 17.49 3.33 0.66
C TRP A 75 16.46 3.94 -0.27
N ASN A 76 15.48 4.67 0.27
CA ASN A 76 14.50 5.38 -0.54
C ASN A 76 15.17 6.44 -1.45
N THR A 77 16.19 7.13 -0.92
CA THR A 77 16.99 8.08 -1.73
C THR A 77 17.75 7.36 -2.85
N ILE A 78 18.45 6.25 -2.53
CA ILE A 78 19.18 5.49 -3.55
C ILE A 78 18.23 4.95 -4.65
N LEU A 79 17.06 4.44 -4.28
CA LEU A 79 16.07 3.99 -5.25
C LEU A 79 15.59 5.14 -6.15
N ALA A 80 15.32 6.31 -5.57
CA ALA A 80 14.95 7.50 -6.34
C ALA A 80 16.05 7.94 -7.31
N ASP A 81 17.31 7.98 -6.86
CA ASP A 81 18.49 8.32 -7.68
C ASP A 81 18.69 7.32 -8.84
N LEU A 82 18.32 6.06 -8.64
CA LEU A 82 18.33 5.03 -9.66
C LEU A 82 17.14 5.13 -10.64
N GLY A 83 16.24 6.09 -10.44
CA GLY A 83 15.10 6.35 -11.32
C GLY A 83 13.85 5.53 -11.02
N PHE A 84 13.75 4.92 -9.85
CA PHE A 84 12.49 4.38 -9.37
C PHE A 84 11.56 5.51 -8.93
N ALA A 85 10.28 5.41 -9.27
CA ALA A 85 9.27 6.35 -8.81
C ALA A 85 8.68 5.87 -7.48
N PHE A 86 8.72 6.69 -6.45
CA PHE A 86 7.97 6.44 -5.22
C PHE A 86 6.47 6.39 -5.55
N LYS A 87 5.79 5.38 -5.05
CA LYS A 87 4.37 5.14 -5.32
C LYS A 87 3.50 5.29 -4.08
N GLU A 88 3.91 4.66 -2.96
CA GLU A 88 3.13 4.68 -1.73
C GLU A 88 4.01 4.30 -0.53
N GLU A 89 3.58 4.72 0.66
CA GLU A 89 4.07 4.26 1.94
C GLU A 89 2.95 3.54 2.70
N ILE A 90 3.25 2.33 3.15
CA ILE A 90 2.33 1.50 3.92
C ILE A 90 2.83 1.45 5.36
N ILE A 91 1.96 1.70 6.30
CA ILE A 91 2.22 1.52 7.73
C ILE A 91 1.55 0.23 8.17
N TRP A 92 2.36 -0.76 8.54
CA TRP A 92 1.87 -1.98 9.14
C TRP A 92 1.75 -1.79 10.65
N ASP A 93 0.52 -1.64 11.14
CA ASP A 93 0.22 -1.59 12.57
C ASP A 93 0.17 -3.01 13.14
N LYS A 94 1.14 -3.35 13.97
CA LYS A 94 1.25 -4.69 14.60
C LYS A 94 0.36 -4.87 15.83
N GLY A 95 -0.34 -3.81 16.26
CA GLY A 95 -1.26 -3.85 17.39
C GLY A 95 -0.61 -4.02 18.76
N HIS A 96 0.68 -4.33 18.83
CA HIS A 96 1.41 -4.51 20.08
C HIS A 96 2.81 -3.90 20.03
N CYS A 97 3.31 -3.52 21.17
CA CYS A 97 4.62 -2.89 21.30
C CYS A 97 5.74 -3.95 21.20
N THR A 98 6.79 -3.62 20.46
CA THR A 98 7.94 -4.52 20.27
C THR A 98 8.82 -4.59 21.52
N SER A 99 8.90 -3.52 22.32
CA SER A 99 9.70 -3.49 23.54
C SER A 99 9.13 -2.47 24.54
N PRO A 100 8.78 -2.89 25.75
CA PRO A 100 8.27 -2.00 26.80
C PRO A 100 9.35 -1.03 27.35
N LEU A 101 10.64 -1.30 27.08
CA LEU A 101 11.75 -0.49 27.60
C LEU A 101 12.08 0.73 26.70
N MET A 102 11.43 0.88 25.56
CA MET A 102 11.62 2.04 24.70
C MET A 102 10.85 3.25 25.23
N ARG A 103 11.45 4.46 25.05
CA ARG A 103 10.80 5.73 25.45
C ARG A 103 9.47 5.97 24.74
N MET A 104 9.32 5.46 23.54
CA MET A 104 8.06 5.41 22.80
C MET A 104 7.79 3.97 22.37
N SER A 105 6.59 3.47 22.70
CA SER A 105 6.15 2.14 22.27
C SER A 105 5.97 2.12 20.76
N ARG A 106 6.74 1.25 20.11
CA ARG A 106 6.66 1.07 18.68
C ARG A 106 5.69 -0.05 18.35
N VAL A 107 4.66 0.29 17.61
CA VAL A 107 3.57 -0.63 17.25
C VAL A 107 3.47 -0.87 15.73
N HIS A 108 4.33 -0.24 14.94
CA HIS A 108 4.24 -0.32 13.48
C HIS A 108 5.59 -0.59 12.81
N GLU A 109 5.52 -1.03 11.58
CA GLU A 109 6.61 -1.03 10.60
C GLU A 109 6.22 -0.23 9.37
N THR A 110 7.24 0.33 8.71
CA THR A 110 7.05 1.15 7.51
C THR A 110 7.50 0.34 6.29
N ILE A 111 6.72 0.42 5.22
CA ILE A 111 7.00 -0.25 3.96
C ILE A 111 6.90 0.80 2.86
N SER A 112 7.94 0.97 2.05
CA SER A 112 7.87 1.83 0.88
C SER A 112 7.68 1.00 -0.39
N MET A 113 6.86 1.53 -1.29
CA MET A 113 6.63 0.97 -2.61
C MET A 113 7.24 1.88 -3.67
N HIS A 114 8.16 1.35 -4.45
CA HIS A 114 8.77 2.02 -5.58
C HIS A 114 8.45 1.27 -6.86
N GLY A 115 8.11 1.97 -7.90
CA GLY A 115 7.79 1.37 -9.19
C GLY A 115 8.79 1.76 -10.27
N MET A 116 9.01 0.87 -11.22
CA MET A 116 9.62 1.22 -12.49
C MET A 116 8.75 2.27 -13.21
N PRO A 117 9.28 3.03 -14.19
CA PRO A 117 8.56 4.18 -14.78
C PRO A 117 7.15 3.89 -15.30
N LYS A 118 6.89 2.67 -15.77
CA LYS A 118 5.57 2.25 -16.27
C LYS A 118 4.72 1.52 -15.23
N ALA A 119 5.19 1.40 -13.99
CA ALA A 119 4.47 0.73 -12.93
C ALA A 119 3.26 1.56 -12.47
N THR A 120 2.11 0.92 -12.34
CA THR A 120 0.88 1.50 -11.82
C THR A 120 0.31 0.61 -10.73
N ILE A 121 -0.12 1.21 -9.62
CA ILE A 121 -0.79 0.48 -8.55
C ILE A 121 -2.24 0.25 -8.97
N ASN A 122 -2.68 -1.00 -8.95
CA ASN A 122 -4.08 -1.35 -9.16
C ASN A 122 -4.93 -0.90 -7.97
N LYS A 123 -6.15 -0.49 -8.24
CA LYS A 123 -7.11 -0.19 -7.18
C LYS A 123 -7.49 -1.50 -6.48
N CYS A 124 -7.19 -1.59 -5.19
CA CYS A 124 -7.67 -2.67 -4.35
C CYS A 124 -8.89 -2.15 -3.58
N LYS A 125 -10.04 -2.75 -3.83
CA LYS A 125 -11.30 -2.40 -3.14
C LYS A 125 -11.65 -3.48 -2.14
N VAL A 126 -12.05 -3.06 -0.96
CA VAL A 126 -12.61 -3.94 0.08
C VAL A 126 -14.07 -3.55 0.34
N PRO A 127 -14.91 -4.49 0.78
CA PRO A 127 -16.29 -4.20 1.15
C PRO A 127 -16.37 -3.10 2.22
N TYR A 128 -17.40 -2.26 2.13
CA TYR A 128 -17.56 -1.11 3.02
C TYR A 128 -17.50 -1.48 4.51
N LEU A 129 -18.20 -2.54 4.92
CA LEU A 129 -18.25 -2.98 6.31
C LEU A 129 -16.89 -3.52 6.79
N GLU A 130 -16.12 -4.17 5.91
CA GLU A 130 -14.76 -4.62 6.21
C GLU A 130 -13.83 -3.43 6.43
N MET A 131 -13.89 -2.41 5.56
CA MET A 131 -13.12 -1.18 5.68
C MET A 131 -13.47 -0.38 6.93
N LYS A 132 -14.76 -0.39 7.31
CA LYS A 132 -15.29 0.32 8.48
C LYS A 132 -15.29 -0.52 9.76
N LYS A 133 -14.73 -1.72 9.75
CA LYS A 133 -14.61 -2.57 10.93
C LYS A 133 -13.98 -1.77 12.08
N ASN A 134 -14.67 -1.71 13.23
CA ASN A 134 -14.27 -0.95 14.42
C ASN A 134 -14.31 0.59 14.28
N ASP A 135 -14.81 1.14 13.18
CA ASP A 135 -14.97 2.60 13.00
C ASP A 135 -16.45 3.02 13.10
N ILE A 136 -17.06 2.80 14.28
CA ILE A 136 -18.47 3.16 14.52
C ILE A 136 -18.71 4.66 14.29
N HIS A 137 -17.75 5.52 14.67
CA HIS A 137 -17.87 6.96 14.45
C HIS A 137 -17.94 7.32 12.97
N GLY A 138 -17.09 6.72 12.15
CA GLY A 138 -17.10 6.88 10.69
C GLY A 138 -18.41 6.41 10.08
N ILE A 139 -18.94 5.26 10.52
CA ILE A 139 -20.24 4.74 10.07
C ILE A 139 -21.37 5.75 10.39
N ILE A 140 -21.40 6.27 11.63
CA ILE A 140 -22.40 7.28 12.02
C ILE A 140 -22.31 8.53 11.15
N GLN A 141 -21.10 9.01 10.84
CA GLN A 141 -20.92 10.16 9.96
C GLN A 141 -21.41 9.87 8.54
N ASP A 142 -21.13 8.69 8.03
CA ASP A 142 -21.60 8.30 6.68
C ASP A 142 -23.12 8.17 6.63
N ILE A 143 -23.79 7.62 7.66
CA ILE A 143 -25.25 7.58 7.78
C ILE A 143 -25.84 9.00 7.83
N LYS A 144 -25.23 9.93 8.59
CA LYS A 144 -25.66 11.34 8.64
C LYS A 144 -25.56 12.00 7.26
N ARG A 145 -24.53 11.69 6.47
CA ARG A 145 -24.37 12.18 5.11
C ARG A 145 -25.45 11.59 4.19
N LEU A 146 -25.69 10.28 4.26
CA LEU A 146 -26.74 9.61 3.50
C LEU A 146 -28.12 10.22 3.78
N ARG A 147 -28.44 10.53 5.04
CA ARG A 147 -29.72 11.15 5.43
C ARG A 147 -30.03 12.44 4.64
N SER A 148 -28.99 13.19 4.22
CA SER A 148 -29.17 14.41 3.43
C SER A 148 -29.50 14.16 1.96
N VAL A 149 -29.39 12.89 1.49
CA VAL A 149 -29.54 12.50 0.08
C VAL A 149 -30.85 11.80 -0.21
N PHE A 150 -31.60 11.37 0.81
CA PHE A 150 -32.84 10.58 0.68
C PHE A 150 -33.99 11.27 -0.07
N THR A 151 -33.81 12.50 -0.51
CA THR A 151 -34.80 13.20 -1.33
C THR A 151 -34.72 12.86 -2.83
N GLN A 152 -33.71 12.07 -3.26
CA GLN A 152 -33.52 11.70 -4.68
C GLN A 152 -33.63 10.19 -4.89
N SER A 153 -34.44 9.75 -5.87
CA SER A 153 -34.72 8.34 -6.18
C SER A 153 -33.48 7.53 -6.54
N LYS A 154 -32.51 8.09 -7.28
CA LYS A 154 -31.27 7.42 -7.65
C LYS A 154 -30.37 7.07 -6.45
N SER A 155 -30.46 7.82 -5.37
CA SER A 155 -29.71 7.58 -4.14
C SER A 155 -30.23 6.39 -3.35
N MET A 156 -31.55 6.12 -3.44
CA MET A 156 -32.17 4.96 -2.80
C MET A 156 -31.76 3.64 -3.47
N GLU A 157 -31.56 3.64 -4.78
CA GLU A 157 -31.12 2.46 -5.52
C GLU A 157 -29.72 1.99 -5.09
N ALA A 158 -28.78 2.91 -4.90
CA ALA A 158 -27.44 2.58 -4.42
C ALA A 158 -27.46 2.02 -2.97
N VAL A 159 -28.33 2.57 -2.09
CA VAL A 159 -28.52 2.01 -0.74
C VAL A 159 -29.13 0.62 -0.80
N TYR A 160 -30.11 0.41 -1.68
CA TYR A 160 -30.72 -0.91 -1.89
C TYR A 160 -29.69 -1.93 -2.36
N ASN A 161 -28.90 -1.60 -3.39
CA ASN A 161 -27.85 -2.46 -3.91
C ASN A 161 -26.80 -2.78 -2.84
N PHE A 162 -26.43 -1.81 -2.00
CA PHE A 162 -25.54 -2.04 -0.87
C PHE A 162 -26.12 -3.04 0.14
N LEU A 163 -27.37 -2.86 0.54
CA LEU A 163 -28.01 -3.73 1.53
C LEU A 163 -28.20 -5.16 0.99
N GLU A 164 -28.47 -5.32 -0.29
CA GLU A 164 -28.75 -6.62 -0.91
C GLU A 164 -27.46 -7.38 -1.26
N ASN A 165 -26.43 -6.68 -1.76
CA ASN A 165 -25.27 -7.33 -2.36
C ASN A 165 -23.99 -7.11 -1.55
N ASN A 166 -23.93 -6.17 -0.61
CA ASN A 166 -22.69 -5.73 0.07
C ASN A 166 -21.53 -5.68 -0.95
N CYS A 167 -21.76 -4.98 -2.07
CA CYS A 167 -21.06 -5.19 -3.33
C CYS A 167 -19.60 -4.84 -3.28
N ARG A 168 -18.81 -5.76 -3.80
CA ARG A 168 -17.42 -5.58 -4.22
C ARG A 168 -17.40 -5.46 -5.74
N ASP A 169 -17.30 -4.25 -6.27
CA ASP A 169 -17.07 -4.07 -7.68
C ASP A 169 -15.56 -4.04 -7.96
N THR A 170 -15.09 -5.03 -8.70
CA THR A 170 -13.68 -5.12 -9.16
C THR A 170 -13.49 -4.50 -10.54
N SER A 171 -14.54 -3.96 -11.16
CA SER A 171 -14.40 -3.35 -12.47
C SER A 171 -13.65 -2.02 -12.40
N ASP A 172 -12.63 -1.87 -13.24
CA ASP A 172 -11.85 -0.62 -13.40
C ASP A 172 -12.60 0.49 -14.15
N ARG A 173 -13.92 0.36 -14.35
CA ARG A 173 -14.75 1.32 -15.09
C ARG A 173 -15.01 2.66 -14.37
N TRP A 174 -14.18 2.98 -13.42
CA TRP A 174 -14.13 4.31 -12.86
C TRP A 174 -13.27 5.19 -13.76
N GLU A 175 -13.85 5.79 -14.76
CA GLU A 175 -13.34 7.04 -15.27
C GLU A 175 -13.42 8.05 -14.12
N ALA A 176 -12.33 8.20 -13.42
CA ALA A 176 -12.14 9.26 -12.49
C ALA A 176 -12.15 10.56 -13.29
N ASN A 177 -13.31 11.15 -13.48
CA ASN A 177 -13.35 12.58 -13.68
C ASN A 177 -12.62 13.16 -12.48
N ASN A 178 -11.45 13.73 -12.73
CA ASN A 178 -10.52 14.30 -11.79
C ASN A 178 -11.23 14.94 -10.60
N ILE A 179 -11.41 14.16 -9.52
CA ILE A 179 -11.70 14.77 -8.23
C ILE A 179 -10.35 15.27 -7.77
N SER A 180 -9.98 16.46 -8.20
CA SER A 180 -8.86 17.15 -7.64
C SER A 180 -9.16 17.32 -6.15
N ILE A 181 -8.14 17.19 -5.32
CA ILE A 181 -8.19 17.57 -3.91
C ILE A 181 -8.22 19.11 -3.91
N SER A 182 -9.34 19.70 -4.30
CA SER A 182 -9.56 21.12 -4.18
C SER A 182 -10.36 21.38 -2.91
N SER A 183 -10.11 22.52 -2.27
CA SER A 183 -10.82 22.99 -1.09
C SER A 183 -12.34 23.18 -1.30
N ASP A 184 -12.82 23.05 -2.53
CA ASP A 184 -14.16 23.33 -2.97
C ASP A 184 -15.05 22.09 -3.14
N ILE A 185 -14.78 21.01 -2.39
CA ILE A 185 -15.65 19.81 -2.39
C ILE A 185 -17.01 20.21 -1.81
N THR A 186 -18.03 20.23 -2.65
CA THR A 186 -19.40 20.53 -2.27
C THR A 186 -19.99 19.42 -1.38
N LYS A 187 -21.10 19.71 -0.69
CA LYS A 187 -21.84 18.68 0.07
C LYS A 187 -22.31 17.53 -0.82
N GLU A 188 -22.64 17.82 -2.08
CA GLU A 188 -23.08 16.85 -3.09
C GLU A 188 -21.95 15.88 -3.46
N ASP A 189 -20.73 16.37 -3.67
CA ASP A 189 -19.58 15.54 -3.98
C ASP A 189 -19.25 14.56 -2.85
N ARG A 190 -19.37 14.99 -1.59
CA ARG A 190 -19.18 14.13 -0.42
C ARG A 190 -20.22 13.02 -0.34
N CYS A 191 -21.49 13.36 -0.62
CA CYS A 191 -22.57 12.36 -0.65
C CYS A 191 -22.35 11.33 -1.75
N VAL A 192 -21.97 11.78 -2.96
CA VAL A 192 -21.66 10.90 -4.09
C VAL A 192 -20.50 9.96 -3.74
N SER A 193 -19.44 10.46 -3.09
CA SER A 193 -18.29 9.62 -2.68
C SER A 193 -18.69 8.56 -1.66
N VAL A 194 -19.56 8.87 -0.70
CA VAL A 194 -20.07 7.90 0.29
C VAL A 194 -20.93 6.84 -0.38
N MET A 195 -21.88 7.25 -1.24
CA MET A 195 -22.74 6.33 -1.98
C MET A 195 -21.94 5.37 -2.84
N ARG A 196 -20.95 5.88 -3.52
CA ARG A 196 -20.02 5.08 -4.33
C ARG A 196 -19.19 4.11 -3.49
N GLY A 197 -18.73 4.53 -2.31
CA GLY A 197 -18.04 3.64 -1.36
C GLY A 197 -18.94 2.52 -0.85
N LEU A 198 -20.26 2.77 -0.70
CA LEU A 198 -21.24 1.75 -0.34
C LEU A 198 -21.50 0.77 -1.48
N GLU A 199 -21.63 1.26 -2.71
CA GLU A 199 -22.00 0.45 -3.88
C GLU A 199 -20.82 -0.37 -4.41
N HIS A 200 -19.63 0.24 -4.51
CA HIS A 200 -18.46 -0.35 -5.18
C HIS A 200 -17.31 -0.71 -4.24
N GLY A 201 -17.50 -0.51 -2.94
CA GLY A 201 -16.44 -0.68 -1.96
C GLY A 201 -15.50 0.53 -1.88
N MET A 202 -14.59 0.51 -0.93
CA MET A 202 -13.60 1.55 -0.67
C MET A 202 -12.20 1.05 -1.01
N ASN A 203 -11.30 1.97 -1.36
CA ASN A 203 -9.90 1.62 -1.54
C ASN A 203 -9.28 1.17 -0.20
N GLU A 204 -8.35 0.22 -0.25
CA GLU A 204 -7.60 -0.22 0.92
C GLU A 204 -6.79 0.94 1.50
N LYS A 205 -6.65 0.93 2.83
CA LYS A 205 -5.87 1.94 3.54
C LYS A 205 -4.37 1.63 3.44
N SER A 206 -3.54 2.67 3.42
CA SER A 206 -2.09 2.53 3.54
C SER A 206 -1.61 2.12 4.95
N ILE A 207 -2.51 2.11 5.94
CA ILE A 207 -2.25 1.61 7.29
C ILE A 207 -2.96 0.27 7.45
N ILE A 208 -2.19 -0.81 7.57
CA ILE A 208 -2.70 -2.17 7.79
C ILE A 208 -2.66 -2.46 9.30
N ARG A 209 -3.81 -2.86 9.84
CA ARG A 209 -3.97 -3.31 11.23
C ARG A 209 -4.24 -4.81 11.22
N THR A 210 -3.45 -5.55 11.97
CA THR A 210 -3.60 -6.99 12.19
C THR A 210 -4.43 -7.28 13.45
#